data_b28ff21337be4cec48545ac7e1665944
#
_entry.id   b28ff21337be4cec48545ac7e1665944
#
_cell.length_a   1.000
_cell.length_b   1.000
_cell.length_c   1.000
_cell.angle_alpha   90.00
_cell.angle_beta   90.00
_cell.angle_gamma   90.00
#
_symmetry.space_group_name_H-M   'P 1'
#
loop_
_entity.id
_entity.type
_entity.pdbx_description
1 polymer ?
#
loop_
_entity_poly.entity_id
_entity_poly.type
_entity_poly.pdbx_seq_one_letter_code
_entity_poly.pdbx_strand_id
1 'polypeptide(L)'
;MSQQSEPLVRRTEDVTYESVDAANGLRKAVLVGPEHGAPNLAIRRFELEPGVEVPEHTNEIEHEQYVLEGEYVVGISEAPEAPRANGDAASAGEEYVVSTGDSLHIPAGAVHWYRNESDEPGAFLCAVPNGDDEIRLVE
;
A
#
# COMPACT_ATOMS: atom_id res chain seq x y z
N MET A 1 7.15 -26.55 -19.97
CA MET A 1 7.62 -27.02 -18.69
C MET A 1 7.23 -26.06 -17.60
N SER A 2 6.65 -26.56 -16.59
CA SER A 2 6.19 -25.68 -15.54
C SER A 2 7.36 -25.17 -14.71
N GLN A 3 7.24 -23.94 -14.31
CA GLN A 3 8.13 -23.35 -13.36
C GLN A 3 7.74 -23.86 -11.99
N GLN A 4 8.69 -24.37 -11.28
CA GLN A 4 8.44 -24.76 -9.91
C GLN A 4 9.06 -23.73 -9.01
N SER A 5 8.25 -23.20 -8.11
CA SER A 5 8.76 -22.31 -7.11
C SER A 5 9.48 -23.11 -6.06
N GLU A 6 10.57 -22.59 -5.58
CA GLU A 6 11.30 -23.23 -4.50
C GLU A 6 10.96 -22.55 -3.19
N PRO A 7 10.93 -23.30 -2.10
CA PRO A 7 10.72 -22.68 -0.80
C PRO A 7 11.81 -21.66 -0.51
N LEU A 8 11.43 -20.60 0.16
CA LEU A 8 12.36 -19.51 0.42
C LEU A 8 12.05 -18.93 1.79
N VAL A 9 13.09 -18.66 2.55
CA VAL A 9 12.95 -17.92 3.80
C VAL A 9 13.86 -16.72 3.70
N ARG A 10 13.30 -15.54 3.80
CA ARG A 10 14.08 -14.31 3.85
C ARG A 10 14.06 -13.80 5.27
N ARG A 11 15.20 -13.37 5.75
CA ARG A 11 15.32 -12.88 7.10
C ARG A 11 15.20 -11.36 7.11
N THR A 12 15.00 -10.79 8.26
CA THR A 12 14.91 -9.34 8.41
C THR A 12 16.12 -8.65 7.77
N GLU A 13 17.30 -9.21 7.97
CA GLU A 13 18.52 -8.61 7.44
C GLU A 13 18.66 -8.73 5.92
N ASP A 14 17.83 -9.56 5.29
CA ASP A 14 17.84 -9.67 3.82
C ASP A 14 16.99 -8.61 3.15
N VAL A 15 16.24 -7.85 3.92
CA VAL A 15 15.21 -6.94 3.39
C VAL A 15 15.77 -5.53 3.40
N THR A 16 15.62 -4.84 2.26
CA THR A 16 16.09 -3.47 2.11
C THR A 16 14.90 -2.56 1.86
N TYR A 17 14.86 -1.45 2.58
CA TYR A 17 13.81 -0.46 2.42
C TYR A 17 14.25 0.65 1.48
N GLU A 18 13.32 1.14 0.69
CA GLU A 18 13.58 2.25 -0.23
C GLU A 18 12.53 3.31 -0.02
N SER A 19 12.92 4.57 -0.22
CA SER A 19 11.97 5.66 -0.17
C SER A 19 11.03 5.55 -1.36
N VAL A 20 9.76 5.89 -1.13
CA VAL A 20 8.76 5.91 -2.18
C VAL A 20 8.54 7.36 -2.58
N ASP A 21 8.63 7.64 -3.88
CA ASP A 21 8.59 9.02 -4.36
C ASP A 21 7.25 9.71 -4.11
N ALA A 22 6.19 8.92 -3.85
CA ALA A 22 4.86 9.50 -3.65
C ALA A 22 4.77 10.40 -2.44
N ALA A 23 5.62 10.19 -1.42
CA ALA A 23 5.56 11.01 -0.22
C ALA A 23 6.88 10.92 0.55
N ASN A 24 7.27 12.03 1.16
CA ASN A 24 8.38 12.01 2.09
C ASN A 24 7.99 11.25 3.34
N GLY A 25 8.84 10.35 3.81
CA GLY A 25 8.55 9.57 5.00
C GLY A 25 7.81 8.27 4.74
N LEU A 26 7.60 7.95 3.47
CA LEU A 26 7.01 6.67 3.08
C LEU A 26 8.13 5.77 2.55
N ARG A 27 8.26 4.58 3.13
CA ARG A 27 9.27 3.62 2.71
C ARG A 27 8.63 2.28 2.44
N LYS A 28 9.25 1.51 1.56
CA LYS A 28 8.72 0.23 1.13
C LYS A 28 9.83 -0.79 1.03
N ALA A 29 9.53 -2.02 1.42
CA ALA A 29 10.40 -3.16 1.17
C ALA A 29 9.57 -4.28 0.58
N VAL A 30 10.11 -4.94 -0.44
CA VAL A 30 9.50 -6.16 -0.96
C VAL A 30 10.01 -7.31 -0.12
N LEU A 31 9.10 -7.96 0.59
CA LEU A 31 9.50 -9.05 1.47
C LEU A 31 9.65 -10.34 0.68
N VAL A 32 8.67 -10.68 -0.12
CA VAL A 32 8.72 -11.80 -1.06
C VAL A 32 7.95 -11.36 -2.30
N GLY A 33 8.55 -11.55 -3.45
CA GLY A 33 7.90 -11.15 -4.68
C GLY A 33 8.43 -11.94 -5.87
N PRO A 34 8.05 -11.53 -7.08
CA PRO A 34 8.46 -12.26 -8.29
C PRO A 34 9.97 -12.30 -8.44
N GLU A 35 10.68 -11.28 -8.00
CA GLU A 35 12.14 -11.28 -8.08
C GLU A 35 12.77 -12.34 -7.19
N HIS A 36 11.98 -12.91 -6.28
CA HIS A 36 12.45 -13.98 -5.39
C HIS A 36 11.86 -15.33 -5.79
N GLY A 37 11.19 -15.40 -6.94
CA GLY A 37 10.62 -16.64 -7.42
C GLY A 37 9.18 -16.92 -7.04
N ALA A 38 8.50 -15.97 -6.43
CA ALA A 38 7.08 -16.14 -6.09
C ALA A 38 6.26 -15.95 -7.37
N PRO A 39 5.48 -16.94 -7.79
CA PRO A 39 4.87 -16.87 -9.12
C PRO A 39 3.57 -16.08 -9.20
N ASN A 40 2.86 -15.90 -8.09
CA ASN A 40 1.52 -15.31 -8.15
C ASN A 40 1.33 -14.08 -7.29
N LEU A 41 1.98 -14.02 -6.15
CA LEU A 41 1.71 -12.98 -5.15
C LEU A 41 3.00 -12.37 -4.67
N ALA A 42 2.89 -11.13 -4.21
CA ALA A 42 3.99 -10.45 -3.54
C ALA A 42 3.51 -9.91 -2.21
N ILE A 43 4.41 -9.88 -1.23
CA ILE A 43 4.14 -9.26 0.07
C ILE A 43 5.15 -8.14 0.23
N ARG A 44 4.64 -6.95 0.58
CA ARG A 44 5.48 -5.78 0.80
C ARG A 44 5.17 -5.20 2.16
N ARG A 45 6.15 -4.54 2.75
CA ARG A 45 5.95 -3.83 4.00
C ARG A 45 6.19 -2.36 3.76
N PHE A 46 5.23 -1.54 4.17
CA PHE A 46 5.34 -0.09 4.07
C PHE A 46 5.49 0.51 5.45
N GLU A 47 6.26 1.58 5.54
CA GLU A 47 6.43 2.34 6.78
C GLU A 47 6.04 3.79 6.54
N LEU A 48 5.27 4.34 7.48
CA LEU A 48 4.78 5.71 7.43
C LEU A 48 5.35 6.45 8.63
N GLU A 49 6.26 7.39 8.39
CA GLU A 49 6.79 8.19 9.49
C GLU A 49 5.71 9.10 10.04
N PRO A 50 5.86 9.55 11.30
CA PRO A 50 4.91 10.52 11.83
C PRO A 50 4.81 11.74 10.93
N GLY A 51 3.58 12.19 10.67
CA GLY A 51 3.34 13.35 9.84
C GLY A 51 3.29 13.11 8.36
N VAL A 52 3.54 11.87 7.90
CA VAL A 52 3.55 11.62 6.47
C VAL A 52 2.14 11.73 5.90
N GLU A 53 2.05 12.27 4.69
CA GLU A 53 0.82 12.32 3.92
C GLU A 53 1.09 11.73 2.55
N VAL A 54 0.39 10.65 2.24
CA VAL A 54 0.47 10.04 0.92
C VAL A 54 -0.74 10.54 0.15
N PRO A 55 -0.53 11.28 -0.95
CA PRO A 55 -1.65 11.90 -1.65
C PRO A 55 -2.54 10.87 -2.33
N GLU A 56 -3.70 11.34 -2.77
CA GLU A 56 -4.65 10.50 -3.47
C GLU A 56 -4.00 9.86 -4.68
N HIS A 57 -4.19 8.56 -4.84
CA HIS A 57 -3.61 7.84 -5.96
C HIS A 57 -4.43 6.58 -6.23
N THR A 58 -4.16 5.97 -7.36
CA THR A 58 -4.77 4.69 -7.72
C THR A 58 -3.67 3.71 -8.05
N ASN A 59 -4.01 2.42 -7.95
CA ASN A 59 -3.15 1.34 -8.40
C ASN A 59 -3.97 0.45 -9.33
N GLU A 60 -3.31 -0.22 -10.25
CA GLU A 60 -4.00 -1.05 -11.23
C GLU A 60 -4.41 -2.41 -10.66
N ILE A 61 -3.82 -2.81 -9.55
CA ILE A 61 -4.12 -4.09 -8.94
C ILE A 61 -4.65 -3.86 -7.53
N GLU A 62 -5.39 -4.84 -7.04
CA GLU A 62 -5.96 -4.73 -5.70
C GLU A 62 -4.87 -4.93 -4.65
N HIS A 63 -5.13 -4.40 -3.47
CA HIS A 63 -4.22 -4.52 -2.33
C HIS A 63 -4.99 -5.08 -1.14
N GLU A 64 -4.41 -6.07 -0.47
CA GLU A 64 -4.90 -6.54 0.82
C GLU A 64 -3.86 -6.13 1.84
N GLN A 65 -4.27 -5.44 2.89
CA GLN A 65 -3.33 -4.87 3.86
C GLN A 65 -3.63 -5.31 5.27
N TYR A 66 -2.59 -5.42 6.05
CA TYR A 66 -2.68 -5.77 7.46
C TYR A 66 -1.82 -4.80 8.24
N VAL A 67 -2.40 -4.09 9.20
CA VAL A 67 -1.68 -3.07 9.95
C VAL A 67 -0.82 -3.73 11.01
N LEU A 68 0.48 -3.45 10.96
CA LEU A 68 1.46 -4.04 11.87
C LEU A 68 1.76 -3.15 13.06
N GLU A 69 1.86 -1.84 12.85
CA GLU A 69 2.26 -0.89 13.89
C GLU A 69 1.52 0.41 13.72
N GLY A 70 1.25 1.05 14.83
CA GLY A 70 0.80 2.41 14.84
C GLY A 70 -0.68 2.57 14.56
N GLU A 71 -1.06 3.82 14.35
CA GLU A 71 -2.43 4.19 14.02
C GLU A 71 -2.36 5.29 12.99
N TYR A 72 -3.14 5.17 11.93
CA TYR A 72 -3.14 6.20 10.90
C TYR A 72 -4.48 6.22 10.18
N VAL A 73 -4.67 7.20 9.31
CA VAL A 73 -5.92 7.40 8.59
C VAL A 73 -5.74 6.93 7.15
N VAL A 74 -6.71 6.19 6.66
CA VAL A 74 -6.78 5.74 5.27
C VAL A 74 -8.09 6.23 4.67
N GLY A 75 -8.01 6.83 3.50
CA GLY A 75 -9.21 7.15 2.73
C GLY A 75 -9.31 6.23 1.54
N ILE A 76 -10.48 5.66 1.31
CA ILE A 76 -10.68 4.70 0.24
C ILE A 76 -12.02 4.97 -0.44
N SER A 77 -12.00 5.13 -1.76
CA SER A 77 -13.22 5.30 -2.55
C SER A 77 -13.65 3.94 -3.09
N GLU A 78 -14.86 3.92 -3.65
CA GLU A 78 -15.29 2.74 -4.39
C GLU A 78 -14.59 2.72 -5.75
N ALA A 79 -14.39 1.52 -6.27
CA ALA A 79 -13.70 1.37 -7.55
C ALA A 79 -14.64 0.81 -8.59
N PRO A 80 -14.46 1.22 -9.85
CA PRO A 80 -13.57 2.30 -10.26
C PRO A 80 -14.12 3.65 -9.84
N GLU A 81 -13.23 4.57 -9.52
CA GLU A 81 -13.64 5.89 -9.08
C GLU A 81 -14.23 6.64 -10.26
N ALA A 82 -15.45 7.15 -10.10
CA ALA A 82 -16.05 7.97 -11.13
C ALA A 82 -15.44 9.38 -11.10
N PRO A 83 -15.31 10.03 -12.26
CA PRO A 83 -14.82 11.41 -12.27
C PRO A 83 -15.73 12.28 -11.41
N ARG A 84 -15.14 13.17 -10.65
CA ARG A 84 -15.90 14.09 -9.83
C ARG A 84 -16.43 15.22 -10.70
N ALA A 85 -17.74 15.34 -10.72
CA ALA A 85 -18.39 16.24 -11.66
C ALA A 85 -18.05 17.69 -11.42
N ASN A 86 -17.78 18.07 -10.19
CA ASN A 86 -17.52 19.46 -9.87
C ASN A 86 -16.05 19.76 -9.63
N GLY A 87 -15.18 18.79 -9.94
CA GLY A 87 -13.77 18.98 -9.68
C GLY A 87 -13.44 19.02 -8.20
N ASP A 88 -14.31 18.50 -7.39
CA ASP A 88 -14.11 18.51 -5.95
C ASP A 88 -12.84 17.75 -5.59
N ALA A 89 -11.91 18.47 -5.00
CA ALA A 89 -10.64 17.88 -4.61
C ALA A 89 -10.67 17.30 -3.21
N ALA A 90 -11.84 17.26 -2.60
CA ALA A 90 -11.97 16.66 -1.28
C ALA A 90 -11.52 15.21 -1.31
N SER A 91 -11.18 14.69 -0.16
CA SER A 91 -10.71 13.32 -0.05
C SER A 91 -11.68 12.37 -0.69
N ALA A 92 -11.16 11.46 -1.49
CA ALA A 92 -11.99 10.44 -2.13
C ALA A 92 -12.39 9.42 -1.07
N GLY A 93 -13.65 8.98 -1.16
CA GLY A 93 -14.13 7.89 -0.34
C GLY A 93 -14.29 8.23 1.13
N GLU A 94 -14.38 7.20 1.92
CA GLU A 94 -14.56 7.34 3.35
C GLU A 94 -13.21 7.24 4.04
N GLU A 95 -13.10 7.93 5.18
CA GLU A 95 -11.91 7.87 6.00
C GLU A 95 -12.06 6.81 7.08
N TYR A 96 -11.01 6.08 7.28
CA TYR A 96 -10.95 5.05 8.31
C TYR A 96 -9.72 5.26 9.17
N VAL A 97 -9.89 5.24 10.48
CA VAL A 97 -8.75 5.20 11.38
C VAL A 97 -8.44 3.73 11.61
N VAL A 98 -7.23 3.34 11.26
CA VAL A 98 -6.81 1.95 11.41
C VAL A 98 -5.65 1.85 12.36
N SER A 99 -5.56 0.73 13.06
CA SER A 99 -4.50 0.49 14.03
C SER A 99 -4.07 -0.96 13.98
N THR A 100 -3.04 -1.27 14.74
CA THR A 100 -2.43 -2.61 14.75
C THR A 100 -3.48 -3.71 14.81
N GLY A 101 -3.41 -4.63 13.87
CA GLY A 101 -4.32 -5.76 13.80
C GLY A 101 -5.49 -5.59 12.86
N ASP A 102 -5.71 -4.38 12.35
CA ASP A 102 -6.80 -4.16 11.39
C ASP A 102 -6.37 -4.61 10.00
N SER A 103 -7.36 -5.02 9.21
CA SER A 103 -7.08 -5.43 7.84
C SER A 103 -7.98 -4.66 6.88
N LEU A 104 -7.48 -4.48 5.66
CA LEU A 104 -8.13 -3.66 4.65
C LEU A 104 -8.09 -4.35 3.30
N HIS A 105 -9.11 -4.08 2.51
CA HIS A 105 -9.15 -4.46 1.10
C HIS A 105 -9.30 -3.18 0.29
N ILE A 106 -8.37 -2.94 -0.61
CA ILE A 106 -8.45 -1.78 -1.50
C ILE A 106 -8.62 -2.30 -2.91
N PRO A 107 -9.80 -2.10 -3.52
CA PRO A 107 -10.04 -2.63 -4.86
C PRO A 107 -9.14 -1.98 -5.89
N ALA A 108 -8.88 -2.73 -6.96
CA ALA A 108 -8.14 -2.18 -8.09
C ALA A 108 -8.86 -0.94 -8.60
N GLY A 109 -8.10 0.13 -8.86
CA GLY A 109 -8.65 1.36 -9.38
C GLY A 109 -9.27 2.29 -8.35
N ALA A 110 -9.39 1.87 -7.10
CA ALA A 110 -9.94 2.76 -6.07
C ALA A 110 -8.94 3.87 -5.77
N VAL A 111 -9.46 5.07 -5.60
CA VAL A 111 -8.63 6.20 -5.15
C VAL A 111 -8.43 6.03 -3.66
N HIS A 112 -7.19 6.10 -3.22
CA HIS A 112 -6.92 5.99 -1.79
C HIS A 112 -5.73 6.86 -1.41
N TRP A 113 -5.62 7.11 -0.12
CA TRP A 113 -4.59 7.97 0.43
C TRP A 113 -4.36 7.59 1.90
N TYR A 114 -3.22 8.05 2.45
CA TYR A 114 -2.88 7.77 3.85
C TYR A 114 -2.41 9.03 4.53
N ARG A 115 -2.63 9.10 5.83
CA ARG A 115 -2.17 10.23 6.62
C ARG A 115 -1.83 9.75 8.02
N ASN A 116 -0.57 9.87 8.42
CA ASN A 116 -0.16 9.49 9.76
C ASN A 116 -0.14 10.71 10.65
N GLU A 117 -1.19 10.91 11.38
CA GLU A 117 -1.34 12.08 12.26
C GLU A 117 -0.83 11.81 13.66
N SER A 118 -0.32 10.61 13.92
CA SER A 118 0.15 10.26 15.25
C SER A 118 1.61 10.63 15.42
N ASP A 119 2.10 10.50 16.64
CA ASP A 119 3.50 10.77 16.97
C ASP A 119 4.40 9.56 16.74
N GLU A 120 3.84 8.44 16.31
CA GLU A 120 4.59 7.20 16.16
C GLU A 120 4.53 6.72 14.73
N PRO A 121 5.54 5.96 14.30
CA PRO A 121 5.49 5.43 12.93
C PRO A 121 4.38 4.40 12.79
N GLY A 122 3.87 4.31 11.57
CA GLY A 122 2.93 3.26 11.21
C GLY A 122 3.59 2.30 10.24
N ALA A 123 3.06 1.07 10.18
CA ALA A 123 3.56 0.09 9.24
C ALA A 123 2.46 -0.89 8.89
N PHE A 124 2.47 -1.33 7.63
CA PHE A 124 1.50 -2.33 7.21
C PHE A 124 2.12 -3.29 6.20
N LEU A 125 1.56 -4.49 6.16
CA LEU A 125 1.84 -5.44 5.10
C LEU A 125 0.86 -5.20 3.97
N CYS A 126 1.32 -5.40 2.74
CA CYS A 126 0.47 -5.28 1.59
C CYS A 126 0.69 -6.50 0.70
N ALA A 127 -0.35 -7.30 0.53
CA ALA A 127 -0.30 -8.46 -0.36
C ALA A 127 -0.96 -8.07 -1.67
N VAL A 128 -0.27 -8.36 -2.78
CA VAL A 128 -0.75 -7.99 -4.10
C VAL A 128 -0.51 -9.12 -5.08
N PRO A 129 -1.34 -9.25 -6.12
CA PRO A 129 -1.00 -10.16 -7.22
C PRO A 129 0.20 -9.60 -7.98
N ASN A 130 0.97 -10.48 -8.58
CA ASN A 130 2.07 -10.03 -9.43
C ASN A 130 1.50 -9.31 -10.65
N GLY A 131 2.19 -8.26 -11.08
CA GLY A 131 1.75 -7.46 -12.21
C GLY A 131 2.22 -6.03 -12.05
N ASP A 132 1.73 -5.17 -12.93
CA ASP A 132 2.06 -3.75 -12.88
C ASP A 132 1.33 -3.12 -11.71
N ASP A 133 2.09 -2.49 -10.85
CA ASP A 133 1.52 -1.86 -9.66
C ASP A 133 2.07 -0.45 -9.51
N GLU A 134 1.80 0.36 -10.51
CA GLU A 134 2.24 1.74 -10.48
C GLU A 134 1.29 2.58 -9.65
N ILE A 135 1.87 3.47 -8.87
CA ILE A 135 1.10 4.48 -8.15
C ILE A 135 0.79 5.59 -9.14
N ARG A 136 -0.49 5.85 -9.34
CA ARG A 136 -0.93 6.92 -10.24
C ARG A 136 -1.60 8.00 -9.42
N LEU A 137 -0.95 9.13 -9.31
CA LEU A 137 -1.48 10.22 -8.52
C LEU A 137 -2.71 10.82 -9.19
N VAL A 138 -3.66 11.21 -8.38
CA VAL A 138 -4.87 11.86 -8.86
C VAL A 138 -4.60 13.35 -8.97
N GLU A 139 -4.91 13.91 -10.15
CA GLU A 139 -4.71 15.33 -10.39
C GLU A 139 -6.00 16.09 -10.41
#